data_c5804ac20e3d3aa65f715955490a7a69
#
_entry.id   c5804ac20e3d3aa65f715955490a7a69
#
_cell.length_a   1.000
_cell.length_b   1.000
_cell.length_c   1.000
_cell.angle_alpha   90.00
_cell.angle_beta   90.00
_cell.angle_gamma   90.00
#
_symmetry.space_group_name_H-M   'P 1'
#
loop_
_entity.id
_entity.type
_entity.pdbx_description
1 polymer ?
#
loop_
_entity_poly.entity_id
_entity_poly.type
_entity_poly.pdbx_seq_one_letter_code
_entity_poly.pdbx_strand_id
1 'polypeptide(L)'
;MNIAVLGYGTVGSGVVEVLTTNRETITKRAGEAIDVKYVLDLRDFPGDPIQEKIVHDYQVILDDPEIKIVVEVMGGVEPAYTFVKKALQAGKSVSTSNKELVAKHGAELLALADEKNVNFLFEASVGGGIP
;
A
#
# COMPACT_ATOMS: atom_id res chain seq x y z
N MET A 1 -8.31 -6.91 9.09
CA MET A 1 -8.07 -6.63 7.64
C MET A 1 -6.58 -6.56 7.40
N ASN A 2 -6.08 -7.35 6.46
CA ASN A 2 -4.66 -7.38 6.13
C ASN A 2 -4.38 -6.46 4.96
N ILE A 3 -3.27 -5.72 5.05
CA ILE A 3 -2.82 -4.83 4.00
C ILE A 3 -1.39 -5.17 3.59
N ALA A 4 -0.99 -4.71 2.43
CA ALA A 4 0.38 -4.79 1.95
C ALA A 4 0.90 -3.38 1.67
N VAL A 5 2.16 -3.14 1.98
CA VAL A 5 2.83 -1.87 1.72
C VAL A 5 3.88 -2.10 0.63
N LEU A 6 3.84 -1.28 -0.42
CA LEU A 6 4.80 -1.37 -1.52
C LEU A 6 5.89 -0.32 -1.30
N GLY A 7 7.08 -0.78 -0.93
CA GLY A 7 8.23 0.06 -0.63
C GLY A 7 8.39 0.31 0.86
N TYR A 8 9.62 0.16 1.38
CA TYR A 8 9.87 0.32 2.80
C TYR A 8 10.75 1.52 3.15
N GLY A 9 11.33 2.22 2.23
CA GLY A 9 12.18 3.39 2.54
C GLY A 9 11.58 4.30 3.63
N THR A 10 12.00 5.54 3.67
CA THR A 10 11.55 6.47 4.74
C THR A 10 10.03 6.56 4.86
N VAL A 11 9.33 6.68 3.72
CA VAL A 11 7.87 6.80 3.74
C VAL A 11 7.22 5.48 4.15
N GLY A 12 7.67 4.37 3.59
CA GLY A 12 7.10 3.06 3.90
C GLY A 12 7.26 2.68 5.37
N SER A 13 8.44 2.93 5.95
CA SER A 13 8.66 2.66 7.37
C SER A 13 7.80 3.56 8.24
N GLY A 14 7.58 4.81 7.83
CA GLY A 14 6.67 5.71 8.54
C GLY A 14 5.24 5.23 8.54
N VAL A 15 4.76 4.72 7.39
CA VAL A 15 3.41 4.15 7.30
C VAL A 15 3.27 2.94 8.22
N VAL A 16 4.22 2.02 8.19
CA VAL A 16 4.19 0.84 9.04
C VAL A 16 4.20 1.23 10.52
N GLU A 17 5.04 2.19 10.89
CA GLU A 17 5.12 2.67 12.27
C GLU A 17 3.79 3.27 12.72
N VAL A 18 3.17 4.12 11.91
CA VAL A 18 1.88 4.74 12.24
C VAL A 18 0.80 3.68 12.43
N LEU A 19 0.72 2.71 11.52
CA LEU A 19 -0.29 1.66 11.60
C LEU A 19 -0.08 0.78 12.83
N THR A 20 1.18 0.53 13.20
CA THR A 20 1.50 -0.28 14.38
C THR A 20 1.26 0.49 15.68
N THR A 21 1.72 1.75 15.74
CA THR A 21 1.66 2.58 16.95
C THR A 21 0.23 3.02 17.27
N ASN A 22 -0.57 3.33 16.24
CA ASN A 22 -1.92 3.86 16.41
C ASN A 22 -2.99 2.80 16.10
N ARG A 23 -2.65 1.54 16.28
CA ARG A 23 -3.53 0.42 15.91
C ARG A 23 -4.93 0.52 16.53
N GLU A 24 -5.02 0.84 17.81
CA GLU A 24 -6.32 0.94 18.49
C GLU A 24 -7.19 2.03 17.89
N THR A 25 -6.60 3.21 17.66
CA THR A 25 -7.34 4.34 17.09
C THR A 25 -7.80 4.02 15.67
N ILE A 26 -6.93 3.43 14.86
CA ILE A 26 -7.26 3.06 13.49
C ILE A 26 -8.33 1.97 13.49
N THR A 27 -8.23 0.98 14.39
CA THR A 27 -9.22 -0.08 14.51
C THR A 27 -10.60 0.47 14.83
N LYS A 28 -10.68 1.44 15.73
CA LYS A 28 -11.95 2.09 16.07
C LYS A 28 -12.58 2.77 14.86
N ARG A 29 -11.77 3.49 14.07
CA ARG A 29 -12.27 4.23 12.91
C ARG A 29 -12.66 3.34 11.75
N ALA A 30 -11.90 2.26 11.54
CA ALA A 30 -12.14 1.33 10.43
C ALA A 30 -13.19 0.27 10.74
N GLY A 31 -13.54 0.09 12.02
CA GLY A 31 -14.46 -0.95 12.43
C GLY A 31 -13.83 -2.33 12.54
N GLU A 32 -12.56 -2.48 12.18
CA GLU A 32 -11.80 -3.73 12.32
C GLU A 32 -10.31 -3.44 12.37
N ALA A 33 -9.54 -4.38 12.90
CA ALA A 33 -8.09 -4.23 13.03
C ALA A 33 -7.43 -4.21 11.64
N ILE A 34 -6.46 -3.32 11.45
CA ILE A 34 -5.67 -3.24 10.24
C ILE A 34 -4.27 -3.75 10.56
N ASP A 35 -3.84 -4.78 9.85
CA ASP A 35 -2.52 -5.39 10.04
C ASP A 35 -1.72 -5.35 8.75
N VAL A 36 -0.45 -4.98 8.85
CA VAL A 36 0.47 -5.06 7.72
C VAL A 36 0.94 -6.51 7.63
N LYS A 37 0.52 -7.19 6.55
CA LYS A 37 0.89 -8.59 6.34
C LYS A 37 2.17 -8.71 5.52
N TYR A 38 2.32 -7.89 4.48
CA TYR A 38 3.47 -7.92 3.59
C TYR A 38 4.01 -6.52 3.36
N VAL A 39 5.33 -6.43 3.18
CA VAL A 39 6.00 -5.23 2.69
C VAL A 39 6.83 -5.66 1.48
N LEU A 40 6.56 -5.07 0.32
CA LEU A 40 7.33 -5.36 -0.89
C LEU A 40 8.53 -4.43 -0.95
N ASP A 41 9.73 -4.99 -0.95
CA ASP A 41 10.96 -4.23 -1.17
C ASP A 41 11.99 -5.19 -1.74
N LEU A 42 12.85 -4.70 -2.61
CA LEU A 42 13.94 -5.51 -3.17
C LEU A 42 15.09 -5.71 -2.18
N ARG A 43 15.14 -4.86 -1.16
CA ARG A 43 16.18 -4.90 -0.13
C ARG A 43 15.71 -5.75 1.04
N ASP A 44 16.70 -6.25 1.81
CA ASP A 44 16.44 -6.87 3.10
C ASP A 44 16.79 -5.91 4.22
N PHE A 45 16.21 -6.11 5.38
CA PHE A 45 16.43 -5.25 6.55
C PHE A 45 16.77 -6.12 7.76
N PRO A 46 17.96 -6.79 7.75
CA PRO A 46 18.34 -7.70 8.81
C PRO A 46 18.36 -6.99 10.18
N GLY A 47 17.80 -7.64 11.18
CA GLY A 47 17.73 -7.06 12.52
C GLY A 47 16.52 -6.17 12.74
N ASP A 48 15.77 -5.81 11.70
CA ASP A 48 14.53 -5.05 11.82
C ASP A 48 13.36 -6.04 11.92
N PRO A 49 12.42 -5.84 12.86
CA PRO A 49 11.24 -6.70 12.96
C PRO A 49 10.44 -6.82 11.66
N ILE A 50 10.53 -5.81 10.77
CA ILE A 50 9.84 -5.82 9.49
C ILE A 50 10.34 -6.92 8.55
N GLN A 51 11.56 -7.43 8.76
CA GLN A 51 12.15 -8.44 7.89
C GLN A 51 11.25 -9.65 7.71
N GLU A 52 10.50 -10.03 8.72
CA GLU A 52 9.58 -11.16 8.66
C GLU A 52 8.45 -10.93 7.64
N LYS A 53 8.14 -9.68 7.33
CA LYS A 53 7.05 -9.30 6.44
C LYS A 53 7.54 -8.93 5.04
N ILE A 54 8.85 -8.84 4.84
CA ILE A 54 9.43 -8.46 3.55
C ILE A 54 9.21 -9.57 2.53
N VAL A 55 8.68 -9.20 1.37
CA VAL A 55 8.58 -10.08 0.21
C VAL A 55 9.25 -9.38 -0.97
N HIS A 56 9.85 -10.15 -1.86
CA HIS A 56 10.55 -9.63 -3.03
C HIS A 56 9.76 -9.85 -4.31
N ASP A 57 8.72 -10.68 -4.26
CA ASP A 57 7.89 -11.01 -5.41
C ASP A 57 6.47 -10.47 -5.18
N TYR A 58 6.05 -9.55 -6.02
CA TYR A 58 4.72 -8.94 -5.92
C TYR A 58 3.59 -9.96 -6.10
N GLN A 59 3.83 -11.04 -6.81
CA GLN A 59 2.81 -12.07 -7.03
C GLN A 59 2.28 -12.66 -5.73
N VAL A 60 3.13 -12.73 -4.69
CA VAL A 60 2.72 -13.18 -3.36
C VAL A 60 1.56 -12.33 -2.84
N ILE A 61 1.66 -11.02 -3.04
CA ILE A 61 0.62 -10.09 -2.60
C ILE A 61 -0.64 -10.23 -3.46
N LEU A 62 -0.48 -10.32 -4.77
CA LEU A 62 -1.60 -10.42 -5.69
C LEU A 62 -2.41 -11.71 -5.47
N ASP A 63 -1.73 -12.80 -5.15
CA ASP A 63 -2.38 -14.10 -4.97
C ASP A 63 -3.04 -14.27 -3.61
N ASP A 64 -2.79 -13.38 -2.67
CA ASP A 64 -3.35 -13.49 -1.33
C ASP A 64 -4.71 -12.82 -1.24
N PRO A 65 -5.82 -13.59 -1.14
CA PRO A 65 -7.16 -13.03 -1.08
C PRO A 65 -7.45 -12.28 0.22
N GLU A 66 -6.63 -12.45 1.25
CA GLU A 66 -6.79 -11.73 2.51
C GLU A 66 -6.28 -10.29 2.42
N ILE A 67 -5.45 -9.98 1.40
CA ILE A 67 -4.99 -8.60 1.19
C ILE A 67 -6.09 -7.84 0.47
N LYS A 68 -6.71 -6.89 1.18
CA LYS A 68 -7.81 -6.07 0.63
C LYS A 68 -7.35 -4.71 0.15
N ILE A 69 -6.28 -4.20 0.74
CA ILE A 69 -5.76 -2.86 0.45
C ILE A 69 -4.26 -2.94 0.22
N VAL A 70 -3.81 -2.25 -0.81
CA VAL A 70 -2.38 -2.10 -1.11
C VAL A 70 -2.04 -0.62 -0.94
N VAL A 71 -1.02 -0.33 -0.14
CA VAL A 71 -0.53 1.03 0.10
C VAL A 71 0.76 1.20 -0.69
N GLU A 72 0.76 2.11 -1.68
CA GLU A 72 1.91 2.31 -2.55
C GLU A 72 2.64 3.59 -2.14
N VAL A 73 3.92 3.47 -1.79
CA VAL A 73 4.76 4.56 -1.32
C VAL A 73 6.15 4.54 -1.98
N MET A 74 6.24 3.95 -3.17
CA MET A 74 7.55 3.76 -3.81
C MET A 74 8.12 5.02 -4.48
N GLY A 75 7.24 5.89 -4.95
CA GLY A 75 7.68 7.04 -5.73
C GLY A 75 8.01 6.67 -7.19
N GLY A 76 8.00 7.68 -8.06
CA GLY A 76 8.21 7.47 -9.49
C GLY A 76 7.01 6.83 -10.18
N VAL A 77 6.98 6.86 -11.51
CA VAL A 77 5.85 6.31 -12.26
C VAL A 77 5.92 4.79 -12.35
N GLU A 78 7.10 4.25 -12.65
CA GLU A 78 7.29 2.80 -12.72
C GLU A 78 8.33 2.36 -11.69
N PRO A 79 8.15 1.19 -11.10
CA PRO A 79 7.15 0.16 -11.38
C PRO A 79 5.80 0.39 -10.67
N ALA A 80 5.61 1.53 -10.02
CA ALA A 80 4.39 1.81 -9.24
C ALA A 80 3.12 1.66 -10.09
N TYR A 81 3.11 2.20 -11.29
CA TYR A 81 1.95 2.13 -12.19
C TYR A 81 1.57 0.66 -12.47
N THR A 82 2.55 -0.16 -12.83
CA THR A 82 2.31 -1.57 -13.13
C THR A 82 1.73 -2.29 -11.91
N PHE A 83 2.30 -2.06 -10.73
CA PHE A 83 1.85 -2.72 -9.50
C PHE A 83 0.45 -2.27 -9.09
N VAL A 84 0.20 -0.97 -9.12
CA VAL A 84 -1.13 -0.43 -8.77
C VAL A 84 -2.19 -0.95 -9.73
N LYS A 85 -1.91 -0.94 -11.03
CA LYS A 85 -2.84 -1.43 -12.02
C LYS A 85 -3.20 -2.90 -11.78
N LYS A 86 -2.20 -3.73 -11.51
CA LYS A 86 -2.41 -5.15 -11.23
C LYS A 86 -3.23 -5.37 -9.96
N ALA A 87 -2.98 -4.57 -8.92
CA ALA A 87 -3.75 -4.66 -7.68
C ALA A 87 -5.24 -4.35 -7.92
N LEU A 88 -5.53 -3.28 -8.65
CA LEU A 88 -6.90 -2.92 -8.98
C LEU A 88 -7.56 -4.00 -9.82
N GLN A 89 -6.85 -4.56 -10.81
CA GLN A 89 -7.36 -5.66 -11.64
C GLN A 89 -7.65 -6.90 -10.81
N ALA A 90 -6.91 -7.11 -9.73
CA ALA A 90 -7.13 -8.23 -8.82
C ALA A 90 -8.26 -7.97 -7.81
N GLY A 91 -8.93 -6.83 -7.90
CA GLY A 91 -10.03 -6.50 -7.00
C GLY A 91 -9.60 -5.97 -5.65
N LYS A 92 -8.38 -5.44 -5.56
CA LYS A 92 -7.86 -4.84 -4.32
C LYS A 92 -7.96 -3.33 -4.42
N SER A 93 -8.27 -2.67 -3.30
CA SER A 93 -8.23 -1.22 -3.22
C SER A 93 -6.79 -0.75 -3.08
N VAL A 94 -6.49 0.45 -3.54
CA VAL A 94 -5.15 1.01 -3.49
C VAL A 94 -5.19 2.40 -2.87
N SER A 95 -4.26 2.67 -1.97
CA SER A 95 -3.98 4.01 -1.46
C SER A 95 -2.56 4.36 -1.89
N THR A 96 -2.36 5.52 -2.49
CA THR A 96 -1.05 5.94 -2.97
C THR A 96 -0.70 7.34 -2.48
N SER A 97 0.58 7.56 -2.20
CA SER A 97 1.13 8.89 -1.95
C SER A 97 1.93 9.41 -3.15
N ASN A 98 1.86 8.70 -4.28
CA ASN A 98 2.71 8.93 -5.44
C ASN A 98 2.11 9.99 -6.37
N LYS A 99 2.54 11.23 -6.17
CA LYS A 99 2.04 12.38 -6.94
C LYS A 99 2.28 12.23 -8.45
N GLU A 100 3.44 11.73 -8.84
CA GLU A 100 3.77 11.56 -10.26
C GLU A 100 2.86 10.51 -10.92
N LEU A 101 2.58 9.43 -10.22
CA LEU A 101 1.68 8.39 -10.71
C LEU A 101 0.28 8.96 -10.95
N VAL A 102 -0.25 9.68 -9.98
CA VAL A 102 -1.59 10.25 -10.07
C VAL A 102 -1.67 11.29 -11.17
N ALA A 103 -0.64 12.13 -11.30
CA ALA A 103 -0.60 13.15 -12.36
C ALA A 103 -0.60 12.52 -13.75
N LYS A 104 0.08 11.40 -13.93
CA LYS A 104 0.23 10.77 -15.24
C LYS A 104 -0.87 9.77 -15.56
N HIS A 105 -1.30 8.99 -14.59
CA HIS A 105 -2.22 7.87 -14.81
C HIS A 105 -3.46 7.88 -13.89
N GLY A 106 -3.68 8.95 -13.13
CA GLY A 106 -4.76 8.99 -12.16
C GLY A 106 -6.13 8.71 -12.74
N ALA A 107 -6.47 9.33 -13.87
CA ALA A 107 -7.78 9.16 -14.50
C ALA A 107 -8.01 7.70 -14.95
N GLU A 108 -6.99 7.08 -15.53
CA GLU A 108 -7.06 5.68 -15.96
C GLU A 108 -7.26 4.76 -14.77
N LEU A 109 -6.50 4.99 -13.69
CA LEU A 109 -6.58 4.14 -12.50
C LEU A 109 -7.89 4.32 -11.75
N LEU A 110 -8.43 5.52 -11.71
CA LEU A 110 -9.75 5.77 -11.13
C LEU A 110 -10.85 5.04 -11.90
N ALA A 111 -10.79 5.09 -13.23
CA ALA A 111 -11.76 4.38 -14.08
C ALA A 111 -11.68 2.87 -13.86
N LEU A 112 -10.48 2.34 -13.74
CA LEU A 112 -10.27 0.91 -13.48
C LEU A 112 -10.81 0.52 -12.10
N ALA A 113 -10.58 1.36 -11.09
CA ALA A 113 -11.10 1.11 -9.75
C ALA A 113 -12.63 1.08 -9.75
N ASP A 114 -13.26 2.02 -10.45
CA ASP A 114 -14.72 2.04 -10.57
C ASP A 114 -15.23 0.77 -11.26
N GLU A 115 -14.57 0.35 -12.33
CA GLU A 115 -14.94 -0.87 -13.04
C GLU A 115 -14.87 -2.10 -12.14
N LYS A 116 -13.88 -2.16 -11.25
CA LYS A 116 -13.69 -3.28 -10.35
C LYS A 116 -14.42 -3.11 -9.01
N ASN A 117 -15.10 -2.01 -8.82
CA ASN A 117 -15.83 -1.68 -7.59
C ASN A 117 -14.92 -1.68 -6.36
N VAL A 118 -13.74 -1.10 -6.51
CA VAL A 118 -12.78 -0.89 -5.44
C VAL A 118 -12.38 0.58 -5.41
N ASN A 119 -11.59 0.98 -4.41
CA ASN A 119 -11.17 2.35 -4.23
C ASN A 119 -9.75 2.59 -4.73
N PHE A 120 -9.52 3.75 -5.34
CA PHE A 120 -8.18 4.25 -5.62
C PHE A 120 -8.08 5.64 -5.00
N LEU A 121 -7.29 5.77 -3.95
CA LEU A 121 -7.20 6.99 -3.16
C LEU A 121 -5.80 7.58 -3.23
N PHE A 122 -5.72 8.90 -3.40
CA PHE A 122 -4.45 9.62 -3.32
C PHE A 122 -4.38 10.30 -1.96
N GLU A 123 -3.33 10.00 -1.19
CA GLU A 123 -3.14 10.53 0.15
C GLU A 123 -1.77 11.17 0.26
N ALA A 124 -1.71 12.47 -0.01
CA ALA A 124 -0.44 13.20 -0.07
C ALA A 124 0.24 13.31 1.29
N SER A 125 -0.50 13.16 2.38
CA SER A 125 0.05 13.28 3.73
C SER A 125 0.53 11.96 4.31
N VAL A 126 0.36 10.85 3.60
CA VAL A 126 0.85 9.54 4.08
C VAL A 126 2.37 9.62 4.21
N GLY A 127 2.90 9.35 5.40
CA GLY A 127 4.32 9.41 5.67
C GLY A 127 4.87 10.82 5.83
N GLY A 128 4.10 11.86 5.53
CA GLY A 128 4.49 13.26 5.64
C GLY A 128 3.91 13.95 6.87
N GLY A 129 3.83 13.26 7.98
CA GLY A 129 3.23 13.81 9.16
C GLY A 129 1.73 13.68 9.12
N ILE A 130 1.28 12.45 9.07
CA ILE A 130 -0.15 12.16 9.21
C ILE A 130 -0.64 12.78 10.50
N PRO A 131 -1.61 13.68 10.45
CA PRO A 131 -2.10 14.32 11.65
C PRO A 131 -2.69 13.33 12.62
#